data_f810704c74eae38a7d4bcd38fc2f4edd
#
_entry.id   f810704c74eae38a7d4bcd38fc2f4edd
#
_cell.length_a   1.000
_cell.length_b   1.000
_cell.length_c   1.000
_cell.angle_alpha   90.00
_cell.angle_beta   90.00
_cell.angle_gamma   90.00
#
_symmetry.space_group_name_H-M   'P 1'
#
loop_
_entity.id
_entity.type
_entity.pdbx_description
1 polymer ?
#
loop_
_entity_poly.entity_id
_entity_poly.type
_entity_poly.pdbx_seq_one_letter_code
_entity_poly.pdbx_strand_id
1 'polypeptide(L)'
;METIKEIRTSKRKDFHRVVSFELSTMEKGRLENVRERCEGLDISSRGFGLITKCALKRGSVIRLYLPVDKEGPELPVFSEVIWVQPVGSHVKAGLRFL
;
A
#
# COMPACT_ATOMS: atom_id res chain seq x y z
N MET A 1 -5.04 20.02 -24.97
CA MET A 1 -6.01 20.29 -24.07
C MET A 1 -5.86 19.62 -22.72
N GLU A 2 -6.44 20.21 -21.77
CA GLU A 2 -6.19 19.85 -20.39
C GLU A 2 -7.01 18.68 -19.90
N THR A 3 -7.95 18.28 -20.69
CA THR A 3 -8.89 17.27 -20.26
C THR A 3 -8.21 16.03 -19.73
N ILE A 4 -7.21 15.57 -20.43
CA ILE A 4 -6.53 14.35 -20.03
C ILE A 4 -5.85 14.52 -18.70
N LYS A 5 -5.27 15.67 -18.48
CA LYS A 5 -4.62 15.92 -17.22
C LYS A 5 -5.60 15.96 -16.09
N GLU A 6 -6.77 16.50 -16.33
CA GLU A 6 -7.77 16.60 -15.29
C GLU A 6 -8.26 15.25 -14.89
N ILE A 7 -8.37 14.36 -15.85
CA ILE A 7 -8.75 13.01 -15.54
C ILE A 7 -7.75 12.39 -14.58
N ARG A 8 -6.52 12.79 -14.70
CA ARG A 8 -5.49 12.29 -13.81
C ARG A 8 -5.30 13.23 -12.65
N THR A 9 -6.32 13.36 -11.87
CA THR A 9 -6.23 14.20 -10.68
C THR A 9 -5.22 13.66 -9.69
N SER A 10 -4.86 12.38 -9.82
CA SER A 10 -3.94 11.75 -8.89
C SER A 10 -2.60 11.56 -9.56
N LYS A 11 -1.75 12.52 -9.41
CA LYS A 11 -0.39 12.36 -9.87
C LYS A 11 0.39 11.50 -8.90
N ARG A 12 1.11 10.55 -9.44
CA ARG A 12 1.97 9.72 -8.62
C ARG A 12 3.29 10.43 -8.38
N LYS A 13 3.74 10.35 -7.14
CA LYS A 13 5.02 10.90 -6.74
C LYS A 13 5.86 9.79 -6.17
N ASP A 14 7.16 9.89 -6.40
CA ASP A 14 8.07 8.92 -5.79
C ASP A 14 7.95 8.99 -4.28
N PHE A 15 8.01 7.83 -3.67
CA PHE A 15 7.88 7.73 -2.23
C PHE A 15 8.77 6.59 -1.76
N HIS A 16 10.03 6.89 -1.51
CA HIS A 16 11.00 5.85 -1.18
C HIS A 16 11.22 5.83 0.33
N ARG A 17 10.32 5.15 1.02
CA ARG A 17 10.42 5.04 2.47
C ARG A 17 9.88 3.69 2.90
N VAL A 18 10.43 3.19 4.00
CA VAL A 18 9.93 1.98 4.61
C VAL A 18 8.71 2.35 5.44
N VAL A 19 7.61 1.65 5.21
CA VAL A 19 6.39 1.85 6.01
C VAL A 19 5.90 0.49 6.48
N SER A 20 5.04 0.51 7.48
CA SER A 20 4.44 -0.70 7.99
C SER A 20 3.02 -0.84 7.48
N PHE A 21 2.54 -2.07 7.45
CA PHE A 21 1.13 -2.31 7.21
C PHE A 21 0.68 -3.51 8.03
N GLU A 22 -0.61 -3.58 8.25
CA GLU A 22 -1.21 -4.71 8.95
C GLU A 22 -2.22 -5.38 8.05
N LEU A 23 -2.24 -6.67 8.11
CA LEU A 23 -3.27 -7.44 7.43
C LEU A 23 -3.83 -8.45 8.39
N SER A 24 -5.09 -8.83 8.15
CA SER A 24 -5.76 -9.84 8.96
C SER A 24 -5.69 -11.16 8.23
N THR A 25 -5.32 -12.19 8.94
CA THR A 25 -5.27 -13.54 8.38
C THR A 25 -6.10 -14.45 9.26
N MET A 26 -6.56 -15.53 8.66
CA MET A 26 -7.31 -16.54 9.39
C MET A 26 -6.42 -17.76 9.51
N GLU A 27 -6.04 -18.11 10.71
CA GLU A 27 -5.21 -19.28 10.97
C GLU A 27 -5.87 -20.13 12.02
N LYS A 28 -6.07 -21.40 11.69
CA LYS A 28 -6.64 -22.36 12.62
C LYS A 28 -7.94 -21.86 13.22
N GLY A 29 -8.77 -21.22 12.39
CA GLY A 29 -10.04 -20.71 12.84
C GLY A 29 -9.97 -19.44 13.67
N ARG A 30 -8.81 -18.82 13.74
CA ARG A 30 -8.63 -17.62 14.55
C ARG A 30 -8.21 -16.46 13.64
N LEU A 31 -8.76 -15.30 13.93
CA LEU A 31 -8.40 -14.09 13.20
C LEU A 31 -7.17 -13.47 13.88
N GLU A 32 -6.13 -13.27 13.08
CA GLU A 32 -4.90 -12.70 13.61
C GLU A 32 -4.50 -11.52 12.75
N ASN A 33 -3.95 -10.50 13.40
CA ASN A 33 -3.41 -9.35 12.70
C ASN A 33 -1.89 -9.50 12.64
N VAL A 34 -1.36 -9.39 11.43
CA VAL A 34 0.06 -9.52 11.21
C VAL A 34 0.59 -8.17 10.72
N ARG A 35 1.63 -7.69 11.37
CA ARG A 35 2.25 -6.43 10.98
C ARG A 35 3.51 -6.72 10.20
N GLU A 36 3.61 -6.10 9.03
CA GLU A 36 4.71 -6.33 8.13
C GLU A 36 5.30 -5.00 7.69
N ARG A 37 6.43 -5.07 7.05
CA ARG A 37 7.08 -3.89 6.51
C ARG A 37 7.12 -3.96 5.00
N CYS A 38 7.11 -2.81 4.39
CA CYS A 38 7.27 -2.72 2.96
C CYS A 38 8.06 -1.47 2.61
N GLU A 39 8.52 -1.42 1.38
CA GLU A 39 9.14 -0.22 0.87
C GLU A 39 8.14 0.46 -0.04
N GLY A 40 7.80 1.71 0.26
CA GLY A 40 6.93 2.47 -0.60
C GLY A 40 7.67 2.88 -1.86
N LEU A 41 6.99 2.82 -2.98
CA LEU A 41 7.57 3.19 -4.26
C LEU A 41 7.02 4.51 -4.76
N ASP A 42 5.70 4.66 -4.71
CA ASP A 42 5.08 5.89 -5.14
C ASP A 42 3.76 6.08 -4.42
N ILE A 43 3.26 7.28 -4.46
CA ILE A 43 2.03 7.62 -3.77
C ILE A 43 1.27 8.67 -4.59
N SER A 44 -0.05 8.60 -4.52
CA SER A 44 -0.93 9.61 -5.10
C SER A 44 -2.08 9.82 -4.13
N SER A 45 -2.99 10.72 -4.47
CA SER A 45 -4.15 10.94 -3.63
C SER A 45 -5.08 9.74 -3.60
N ARG A 46 -4.92 8.79 -4.53
CA ARG A 46 -5.82 7.65 -4.63
C ARG A 46 -5.19 6.34 -4.21
N GLY A 47 -3.88 6.26 -4.17
CA GLY A 47 -3.29 4.97 -3.92
C GLY A 47 -1.80 5.01 -3.66
N PHE A 48 -1.25 3.83 -3.51
CA PHE A 48 0.10 3.64 -3.02
C PHE A 48 0.71 2.43 -3.72
N GLY A 49 1.96 2.57 -4.16
CA GLY A 49 2.70 1.45 -4.71
C GLY A 49 3.76 1.01 -3.73
N LEU A 50 3.93 -0.29 -3.59
CA LEU A 50 4.90 -0.82 -2.64
C LEU A 50 5.56 -2.09 -3.14
N ILE A 51 6.65 -2.45 -2.49
CA ILE A 51 7.29 -3.74 -2.68
C ILE A 51 7.54 -4.34 -1.29
N THR A 52 7.28 -5.63 -1.14
CA THR A 52 7.39 -6.30 0.15
C THR A 52 7.74 -7.77 -0.06
N LYS A 53 8.26 -8.40 0.99
CA LYS A 53 8.47 -9.85 0.98
C LYS A 53 7.21 -10.60 1.37
N CYS A 54 6.23 -9.92 1.90
CA CYS A 54 4.99 -10.53 2.34
C CYS A 54 4.13 -10.89 1.14
N ALA A 55 3.53 -12.07 1.16
CA ALA A 55 2.63 -12.49 0.09
C ALA A 55 1.32 -11.74 0.22
N LEU A 56 1.05 -10.88 -0.74
CA LEU A 56 -0.20 -10.13 -0.78
C LEU A 56 -1.10 -10.71 -1.85
N LYS A 57 -2.40 -10.65 -1.61
CA LYS A 57 -3.39 -11.14 -2.56
C LYS A 57 -4.24 -9.98 -3.06
N ARG A 58 -4.51 -10.01 -4.35
CA ARG A 58 -5.41 -9.04 -4.94
C ARG A 58 -6.76 -9.13 -4.26
N GLY A 59 -7.33 -7.97 -3.94
CA GLY A 59 -8.61 -7.90 -3.24
C GLY A 59 -8.50 -7.81 -1.74
N SER A 60 -7.34 -8.08 -1.19
CA SER A 60 -7.15 -7.97 0.26
C SER A 60 -7.20 -6.52 0.69
N VAL A 61 -7.71 -6.29 1.89
CA VAL A 61 -7.71 -4.96 2.50
C VAL A 61 -6.66 -4.97 3.60
N ILE A 62 -5.76 -4.02 3.53
CA ILE A 62 -4.71 -3.89 4.52
C ILE A 62 -4.79 -2.50 5.13
N ARG A 63 -4.13 -2.33 6.25
CA ARG A 63 -4.04 -1.04 6.92
C ARG A 63 -2.61 -0.53 6.79
N LEU A 64 -2.41 0.50 5.98
CA LEU A 64 -1.11 1.12 5.83
C LEU A 64 -0.91 2.16 6.93
N TYR A 65 0.31 2.27 7.42
CA TYR A 65 0.67 3.31 8.37
C TYR A 65 1.56 4.30 7.65
N LEU A 66 0.97 5.39 7.21
CA LEU A 66 1.66 6.37 6.39
C LEU A 66 2.09 7.57 7.24
N PRO A 67 3.33 8.01 7.07
CA PRO A 67 3.79 9.18 7.82
C PRO A 67 3.11 10.44 7.30
N VAL A 68 2.71 11.31 8.22
CA VAL A 68 2.14 12.60 7.84
C VAL A 68 3.23 13.53 7.37
N ASP A 69 4.35 13.53 8.08
CA ASP A 69 5.51 14.28 7.67
C ASP A 69 6.75 13.54 8.20
N LYS A 70 7.91 14.18 8.11
CA LYS A 70 9.14 13.49 8.40
C LYS A 70 9.23 12.96 9.82
N GLU A 71 8.68 13.68 10.77
CA GLU A 71 8.77 13.29 12.16
C GLU A 71 7.44 13.24 12.85
N GLY A 72 6.38 13.33 12.07
CA GLY A 72 5.06 13.31 12.62
C GLY A 72 4.55 11.91 12.86
N PRO A 73 3.33 11.82 13.37
CA PRO A 73 2.70 10.53 13.59
C PRO A 73 2.37 9.85 12.28
N GLU A 74 2.17 8.54 12.37
CA GLU A 74 1.71 7.76 11.24
C GLU A 74 0.20 7.65 11.31
N LEU A 75 -0.44 7.71 10.16
CA LEU A 75 -1.88 7.56 10.07
C LEU A 75 -2.22 6.21 9.46
N PRO A 76 -3.18 5.50 10.05
CA PRO A 76 -3.66 4.27 9.44
C PRO A 76 -4.57 4.59 8.26
N VAL A 77 -4.29 3.96 7.12
CA VAL A 77 -5.05 4.19 5.91
C VAL A 77 -5.45 2.84 5.35
N PHE A 78 -6.75 2.56 5.35
CA PHE A 78 -7.23 1.31 4.79
C PHE A 78 -7.10 1.34 3.28
N SER A 79 -6.60 0.26 2.72
CA SER A 79 -6.31 0.19 1.29
C SER A 79 -6.62 -1.19 0.76
N GLU A 80 -7.03 -1.24 -0.48
CA GLU A 80 -7.31 -2.50 -1.15
C GLU A 80 -6.21 -2.80 -2.15
N VAL A 81 -5.71 -4.03 -2.14
CA VAL A 81 -4.70 -4.49 -3.09
C VAL A 81 -5.41 -4.70 -4.43
N ILE A 82 -5.06 -3.89 -5.42
CA ILE A 82 -5.71 -3.97 -6.72
C ILE A 82 -4.91 -4.73 -7.76
N TRP A 83 -3.59 -4.83 -7.59
CA TRP A 83 -2.78 -5.71 -8.44
C TRP A 83 -1.52 -6.11 -7.67
N VAL A 84 -0.99 -7.26 -8.04
CA VAL A 84 0.26 -7.77 -7.49
C VAL A 84 1.10 -8.30 -8.62
N GLN A 85 2.41 -8.22 -8.45
CA GLN A 85 3.36 -8.68 -9.45
C GLN A 85 4.58 -9.25 -8.73
N PRO A 86 4.90 -10.52 -8.95
CA PRO A 86 6.11 -11.08 -8.37
C PRO A 86 7.35 -10.43 -8.98
N VAL A 87 8.33 -10.13 -8.13
CA VAL A 87 9.59 -9.56 -8.57
C VAL A 87 10.67 -10.26 -7.77
N GLY A 88 11.24 -11.34 -8.32
CA GLY A 88 12.20 -12.14 -7.58
C GLY A 88 11.57 -12.74 -6.35
N SER A 89 12.18 -12.52 -5.19
CA SER A 89 11.65 -13.03 -3.92
C SER A 89 10.68 -12.05 -3.28
N HIS A 90 10.35 -10.97 -3.98
CA HIS A 90 9.46 -9.94 -3.46
C HIS A 90 8.17 -9.88 -4.27
N VAL A 91 7.23 -9.10 -3.74
CA VAL A 91 5.97 -8.83 -4.41
C VAL A 91 5.82 -7.33 -4.53
N LYS A 92 5.57 -6.86 -5.74
CA LYS A 92 5.23 -5.48 -5.99
C LYS A 92 3.72 -5.39 -6.06
N ALA A 93 3.15 -4.38 -5.45
CA ALA A 93 1.70 -4.28 -5.38
C ALA A 93 1.25 -2.84 -5.52
N GLY A 94 0.08 -2.68 -6.10
CA GLY A 94 -0.59 -1.39 -6.14
C GLY A 94 -1.83 -1.44 -5.28
N LEU A 95 -2.02 -0.38 -4.51
CA LEU A 95 -3.13 -0.29 -3.58
C LEU A 95 -3.97 0.93 -3.86
N ARG A 96 -5.25 0.79 -3.59
CA ARG A 96 -6.20 1.88 -3.72
C ARG A 96 -6.67 2.25 -2.31
N PHE A 97 -6.55 3.52 -1.96
CA PHE A 97 -7.06 3.99 -0.68
C PHE A 97 -8.58 3.87 -0.66
N LEU A 98 -9.09 3.44 0.47
CA LEU A 98 -10.55 3.28 0.62
C LEU A 98 -11.18 4.48 1.27
#